data_d5dbd991085385e6329b31bad9a0ff41
#
_entry.id   d5dbd991085385e6329b31bad9a0ff41
#
_cell.length_a   1.000
_cell.length_b   1.000
_cell.length_c   1.000
_cell.angle_alpha   90.00
_cell.angle_beta   90.00
_cell.angle_gamma   90.00
#
_symmetry.space_group_name_H-M   'P 1'
#
loop_
_entity.id
_entity.type
_entity.pdbx_description
1 polymer ?
#
loop_
_entity_poly.entity_id
_entity_poly.type
_entity_poly.pdbx_seq_one_letter_code
_entity_poly.pdbx_strand_id
1 'polypeptide(L)'
;MILSLENISLNFGGIKAVDQVSLDVEEGEIFALIGPNGAGKSTIFNIISRYYTQSSGSIIYRNESIDKLQPHQLSKIGVARTFQNIELFPNSTVLQNLLVGQNSSKSSNFLQEILFFPSVRKAEIDRRIIVEEVIDFLDLQPFRDKQISALSYGTRKIVELGRALSMQPNLLLLDEPASGLSAEETTDLAFWIEDIKKIMGITVLMVEHDLNLVGKVADRVGALVEGNLVLVLSLIHI
;
A
#
# COMPACT_ATOMS: atom_id res chain seq x y z
N MET A 1 -2.10 -14.86 -10.27
CA MET A 1 -2.95 -14.34 -9.17
C MET A 1 -2.12 -14.20 -7.91
N ILE A 2 -2.05 -12.99 -7.33
CA ILE A 2 -1.30 -12.71 -6.09
C ILE A 2 -2.22 -12.65 -4.87
N LEU A 3 -3.44 -12.12 -5.03
CA LEU A 3 -4.43 -11.97 -3.97
C LEU A 3 -5.80 -12.46 -4.48
N SER A 4 -6.51 -13.24 -3.66
CA SER A 4 -7.90 -13.63 -3.89
C SER A 4 -8.73 -13.41 -2.64
N LEU A 5 -9.88 -12.80 -2.82
CA LEU A 5 -10.95 -12.70 -1.84
C LEU A 5 -12.07 -13.65 -2.26
N GLU A 6 -12.48 -14.56 -1.40
CA GLU A 6 -13.51 -15.57 -1.70
C GLU A 6 -14.71 -15.37 -0.77
N ASN A 7 -15.83 -14.89 -1.32
CA ASN A 7 -17.10 -14.70 -0.63
C ASN A 7 -17.00 -13.94 0.70
N ILE A 8 -16.16 -12.89 0.70
CA ILE A 8 -15.90 -12.07 1.88
C ILE A 8 -17.17 -11.33 2.30
N SER A 9 -17.56 -11.50 3.55
CA SER A 9 -18.61 -10.71 4.17
C SER A 9 -18.16 -10.16 5.51
N LEU A 10 -18.62 -8.94 5.83
CA LEU A 10 -18.42 -8.31 7.13
C LEU A 10 -19.66 -7.51 7.54
N ASN A 11 -20.13 -7.76 8.77
CA ASN A 11 -21.25 -7.07 9.36
C ASN A 11 -20.78 -6.25 10.58
N PHE A 12 -21.27 -5.01 10.69
CA PHE A 12 -21.17 -4.20 11.88
C PHE A 12 -22.56 -4.09 12.53
N GLY A 13 -22.78 -4.85 13.60
CA GLY A 13 -24.14 -4.96 14.16
C GLY A 13 -25.12 -5.50 13.13
N GLY A 14 -26.16 -4.71 12.81
CA GLY A 14 -27.18 -5.06 11.81
C GLY A 14 -26.87 -4.62 10.38
N ILE A 15 -25.74 -3.94 10.13
CA ILE A 15 -25.40 -3.38 8.81
C ILE A 15 -24.37 -4.29 8.14
N LYS A 16 -24.67 -4.77 6.93
CA LYS A 16 -23.72 -5.47 6.07
C LYS A 16 -22.84 -4.42 5.39
N ALA A 17 -21.59 -4.32 5.81
CA ALA A 17 -20.62 -3.40 5.19
C ALA A 17 -19.97 -3.98 3.94
N VAL A 18 -19.84 -5.31 3.88
CA VAL A 18 -19.38 -6.08 2.72
C VAL A 18 -20.22 -7.36 2.67
N ASP A 19 -20.73 -7.72 1.51
CA ASP A 19 -21.62 -8.87 1.30
C ASP A 19 -21.14 -9.76 0.14
N GLN A 20 -20.61 -10.93 0.46
CA GLN A 20 -20.15 -11.97 -0.47
C GLN A 20 -19.23 -11.48 -1.60
N VAL A 21 -18.34 -10.55 -1.32
CA VAL A 21 -17.39 -10.02 -2.30
C VAL A 21 -16.34 -11.08 -2.64
N SER A 22 -16.23 -11.38 -3.93
CA SER A 22 -15.16 -12.21 -4.50
C SER A 22 -14.37 -11.37 -5.51
N LEU A 23 -13.05 -11.32 -5.38
CA LEU A 23 -12.18 -10.47 -6.16
C LEU A 23 -10.80 -11.11 -6.27
N ASP A 24 -10.25 -11.13 -7.48
CA ASP A 24 -8.91 -11.63 -7.76
C ASP A 24 -8.02 -10.51 -8.29
N VAL A 25 -6.79 -10.43 -7.79
CA VAL A 25 -5.75 -9.52 -8.26
C VAL A 25 -4.61 -10.36 -8.84
N GLU A 26 -4.25 -10.06 -10.09
CA GLU A 26 -3.15 -10.75 -10.77
C GLU A 26 -1.78 -10.17 -10.36
N GLU A 27 -0.74 -10.97 -10.46
CA GLU A 27 0.62 -10.49 -10.17
C GLU A 27 1.07 -9.50 -11.26
N GLY A 28 1.60 -8.35 -10.85
CA GLY A 28 2.08 -7.30 -11.76
C GLY A 28 0.97 -6.45 -12.38
N GLU A 29 -0.29 -6.49 -11.89
CA GLU A 29 -1.33 -5.55 -12.33
C GLU A 29 -1.53 -4.38 -11.35
N ILE A 30 -2.12 -3.32 -11.86
CA ILE A 30 -2.74 -2.26 -11.06
C ILE A 30 -4.25 -2.47 -11.09
N PHE A 31 -4.80 -2.90 -9.95
CA PHE A 31 -6.23 -3.07 -9.77
C PHE A 31 -6.81 -1.91 -8.96
N ALA A 32 -7.81 -1.22 -9.51
CA ALA A 32 -8.50 -0.14 -8.80
C ALA A 32 -9.88 -0.58 -8.32
N LEU A 33 -10.18 -0.35 -7.04
CA LEU A 33 -11.52 -0.52 -6.48
C LEU A 33 -12.19 0.85 -6.37
N ILE A 34 -13.27 1.03 -7.12
CA ILE A 34 -14.05 2.28 -7.17
C ILE A 34 -15.44 2.09 -6.58
N GLY A 35 -16.12 3.18 -6.29
CA GLY A 35 -17.50 3.19 -5.79
C GLY A 35 -17.78 4.43 -4.94
N PRO A 36 -19.06 4.70 -4.63
CA PRO A 36 -19.44 5.83 -3.80
C PRO A 36 -18.92 5.71 -2.36
N ASN A 37 -18.98 6.81 -1.61
CA ASN A 37 -18.66 6.80 -0.19
C ASN A 37 -19.64 5.87 0.55
N GLY A 38 -19.08 5.06 1.47
CA GLY A 38 -19.89 4.05 2.18
C GLY A 38 -20.10 2.74 1.41
N ALA A 39 -19.61 2.60 0.18
CA ALA A 39 -19.73 1.36 -0.60
C ALA A 39 -19.00 0.14 -0.02
N GLY A 40 -18.14 0.31 1.01
CA GLY A 40 -17.39 -0.78 1.63
C GLY A 40 -15.92 -0.88 1.19
N LYS A 41 -15.41 0.04 0.35
CA LYS A 41 -14.02 0.02 -0.17
C LYS A 41 -12.96 -0.04 0.94
N SER A 42 -12.99 0.93 1.85
CA SER A 42 -12.05 0.98 3.00
C SER A 42 -12.26 -0.21 3.95
N THR A 43 -13.48 -0.76 4.01
CA THR A 43 -13.76 -1.98 4.77
C THR A 43 -13.03 -3.17 4.16
N ILE A 44 -13.05 -3.34 2.83
CA ILE A 44 -12.29 -4.39 2.12
C ILE A 44 -10.79 -4.21 2.38
N PHE A 45 -10.25 -2.98 2.28
CA PHE A 45 -8.85 -2.70 2.60
C PHE A 45 -8.49 -3.06 4.04
N ASN A 46 -9.37 -2.76 5.00
CA ASN A 46 -9.16 -3.10 6.41
C ASN A 46 -9.23 -4.63 6.64
N ILE A 47 -10.03 -5.35 5.87
CA ILE A 47 -10.09 -6.82 5.91
C ILE A 47 -8.80 -7.41 5.34
N ILE A 48 -8.33 -6.97 4.16
CA ILE A 48 -7.08 -7.43 3.54
C ILE A 48 -5.89 -7.12 4.47
N SER A 49 -5.88 -5.91 5.08
CA SER A 49 -4.83 -5.48 6.02
C SER A 49 -4.95 -6.10 7.41
N ARG A 50 -5.95 -6.99 7.63
CA ARG A 50 -6.20 -7.70 8.90
C ARG A 50 -6.54 -6.79 10.09
N TYR A 51 -6.92 -5.52 9.83
CA TYR A 51 -7.49 -4.65 10.86
C TYR A 51 -8.91 -5.08 11.24
N TYR A 52 -9.65 -5.65 10.27
CA TYR A 52 -10.94 -6.28 10.50
C TYR A 52 -10.86 -7.76 10.15
N THR A 53 -11.54 -8.58 10.96
CA THR A 53 -11.75 -10.00 10.67
C THR A 53 -13.09 -10.14 9.98
N GLN A 54 -13.12 -10.73 8.79
CA GLN A 54 -14.35 -11.00 8.06
C GLN A 54 -15.28 -11.92 8.84
N SER A 55 -16.59 -11.78 8.64
CA SER A 55 -17.60 -12.66 9.25
C SER A 55 -17.68 -14.02 8.53
N SER A 56 -17.39 -14.03 7.21
CA SER A 56 -17.33 -15.25 6.39
C SER A 56 -16.41 -15.00 5.18
N GLY A 57 -16.04 -16.09 4.50
CA GLY A 57 -15.13 -16.07 3.35
C GLY A 57 -13.68 -16.27 3.76
N SER A 58 -12.78 -16.25 2.77
CA SER A 58 -11.34 -16.44 2.95
C SER A 58 -10.52 -15.47 2.11
N ILE A 59 -9.32 -15.14 2.61
CA ILE A 59 -8.34 -14.32 1.90
C ILE A 59 -7.12 -15.19 1.62
N ILE A 60 -6.77 -15.29 0.34
CA ILE A 60 -5.64 -16.06 -0.12
C ILE A 60 -4.61 -15.11 -0.71
N TYR A 61 -3.39 -15.15 -0.22
CA TYR A 61 -2.26 -14.41 -0.75
C TYR A 61 -1.15 -15.38 -1.14
N ARG A 62 -0.72 -15.37 -2.43
CA ARG A 62 0.27 -16.32 -2.98
C ARG A 62 -0.02 -17.77 -2.63
N ASN A 63 -1.27 -18.19 -2.83
CA ASN A 63 -1.80 -19.53 -2.55
C ASN A 63 -1.82 -19.93 -1.06
N GLU A 64 -1.58 -19.02 -0.13
CA GLU A 64 -1.67 -19.25 1.31
C GLU A 64 -2.77 -18.40 1.93
N SER A 65 -3.57 -18.99 2.84
CA SER A 65 -4.57 -18.22 3.60
C SER A 65 -3.88 -17.30 4.59
N ILE A 66 -4.28 -16.02 4.56
CA ILE A 66 -3.81 -15.01 5.52
C ILE A 66 -4.82 -14.69 6.62
N ASP A 67 -5.92 -15.43 6.71
CA ASP A 67 -7.03 -15.17 7.64
C ASP A 67 -6.63 -15.11 9.11
N LYS A 68 -5.59 -15.85 9.49
CA LYS A 68 -5.10 -15.94 10.87
C LYS A 68 -3.94 -15.00 11.18
N LEU A 69 -3.45 -14.27 10.18
CA LEU A 69 -2.33 -13.35 10.38
C LEU A 69 -2.79 -12.09 11.13
N GLN A 70 -1.86 -11.51 11.86
CA GLN A 70 -2.01 -10.20 12.48
C GLN A 70 -1.50 -9.10 11.52
N PRO A 71 -1.98 -7.84 11.62
CA PRO A 71 -1.56 -6.76 10.74
C PRO A 71 -0.05 -6.62 10.57
N HIS A 72 0.71 -6.72 11.67
CA HIS A 72 2.17 -6.59 11.65
C HIS A 72 2.90 -7.75 10.96
N GLN A 73 2.21 -8.86 10.66
CA GLN A 73 2.80 -10.01 9.96
C GLN A 73 2.71 -9.86 8.45
N LEU A 74 1.82 -8.99 7.94
CA LEU A 74 1.65 -8.77 6.50
C LEU A 74 2.90 -8.21 5.84
N SER A 75 3.62 -7.32 6.54
CA SER A 75 4.88 -6.78 6.04
C SER A 75 5.93 -7.87 5.80
N LYS A 76 5.94 -8.92 6.62
CA LYS A 76 6.90 -10.05 6.51
C LYS A 76 6.63 -10.93 5.29
N ILE A 77 5.40 -10.95 4.80
CA ILE A 77 4.99 -11.68 3.60
C ILE A 77 4.98 -10.81 2.34
N GLY A 78 5.43 -9.56 2.45
CA GLY A 78 5.56 -8.66 1.30
C GLY A 78 4.29 -7.89 0.95
N VAL A 79 3.41 -7.62 1.91
CA VAL A 79 2.25 -6.72 1.74
C VAL A 79 2.53 -5.42 2.48
N ALA A 80 2.51 -4.28 1.77
CA ALA A 80 2.59 -2.94 2.35
C ALA A 80 1.30 -2.16 2.09
N ARG A 81 1.00 -1.20 2.96
CA ARG A 81 -0.15 -0.32 2.84
C ARG A 81 0.21 1.11 3.16
N THR A 82 -0.28 2.07 2.34
CA THR A 82 -0.38 3.48 2.74
C THR A 82 -1.72 3.71 3.44
N PHE A 83 -1.80 4.72 4.29
CA PHE A 83 -3.02 5.06 5.00
C PHE A 83 -3.66 6.31 4.39
N GLN A 84 -4.97 6.47 4.52
CA GLN A 84 -5.70 7.65 4.07
C GLN A 84 -5.17 8.93 4.76
N ASN A 85 -4.88 8.84 6.06
CA ASN A 85 -4.22 9.91 6.81
C ASN A 85 -2.72 9.65 6.86
N ILE A 86 -1.94 10.72 6.68
CA ILE A 86 -0.48 10.66 6.68
C ILE A 86 0.04 10.29 8.08
N GLU A 87 0.60 9.10 8.20
CA GLU A 87 1.11 8.51 9.45
C GLU A 87 2.64 8.60 9.53
N LEU A 88 3.20 9.80 9.26
CA LEU A 88 4.64 10.05 9.32
C LEU A 88 5.07 10.66 10.67
N PHE A 89 6.32 10.44 11.04
CA PHE A 89 6.94 11.06 12.22
C PHE A 89 7.32 12.51 11.90
N PRO A 90 6.58 13.53 12.41
CA PRO A 90 6.70 14.91 11.95
C PRO A 90 8.04 15.57 12.27
N ASN A 91 8.68 15.17 13.37
CA ASN A 91 9.96 15.71 13.83
C ASN A 91 11.18 14.93 13.30
N SER A 92 10.95 13.89 12.52
CA SER A 92 12.00 13.11 11.86
C SER A 92 12.18 13.56 10.41
N THR A 93 13.36 13.29 9.84
CA THR A 93 13.65 13.59 8.43
C THR A 93 12.94 12.61 7.49
N VAL A 94 12.92 12.92 6.19
CA VAL A 94 12.46 12.00 5.13
C VAL A 94 13.23 10.69 5.24
N LEU A 95 14.55 10.73 5.22
CA LEU A 95 15.41 9.54 5.34
C LEU A 95 15.03 8.68 6.56
N GLN A 96 14.83 9.31 7.74
CA GLN A 96 14.47 8.59 8.96
C GLN A 96 13.10 7.93 8.86
N ASN A 97 12.11 8.59 8.24
CA ASN A 97 10.79 8.01 8.02
C ASN A 97 10.82 6.81 7.08
N LEU A 98 11.60 6.86 6.00
CA LEU A 98 11.74 5.73 5.09
C LEU A 98 12.48 4.54 5.75
N LEU A 99 13.51 4.81 6.56
CA LEU A 99 14.22 3.76 7.31
C LEU A 99 13.31 3.00 8.29
N VAL A 100 12.25 3.63 8.82
CA VAL A 100 11.25 2.92 9.63
C VAL A 100 10.54 1.82 8.82
N GLY A 101 10.29 2.04 7.53
CA GLY A 101 9.73 1.01 6.64
C GLY A 101 10.59 -0.25 6.61
N GLN A 102 11.92 -0.12 6.59
CA GLN A 102 12.86 -1.25 6.59
C GLN A 102 12.88 -2.06 7.90
N ASN A 103 12.51 -1.47 9.03
CA ASN A 103 12.53 -2.16 10.32
C ASN A 103 11.39 -3.18 10.49
N SER A 104 10.33 -3.09 9.70
CA SER A 104 9.18 -3.99 9.80
C SER A 104 9.46 -5.40 9.28
N SER A 105 10.53 -5.62 8.51
CA SER A 105 10.80 -6.88 7.80
C SER A 105 11.71 -7.87 8.53
N LYS A 106 12.39 -7.51 9.62
CA LYS A 106 13.32 -8.42 10.32
C LYS A 106 13.18 -8.38 11.83
N SER A 107 13.08 -9.57 12.47
CA SER A 107 13.32 -9.76 13.89
C SER A 107 14.83 -9.80 14.13
N SER A 108 15.44 -8.66 14.44
CA SER A 108 16.82 -8.66 14.96
C SER A 108 16.80 -9.09 16.43
N ASN A 109 17.74 -9.95 16.82
CA ASN A 109 17.94 -10.26 18.23
C ASN A 109 18.54 -9.02 18.91
N PHE A 110 17.82 -8.42 19.84
CA PHE A 110 18.21 -7.25 20.63
C PHE A 110 19.66 -7.31 21.16
N LEU A 111 20.13 -8.51 21.55
CA LEU A 111 21.51 -8.74 22.03
C LEU A 111 22.57 -8.57 20.92
N GLN A 112 22.22 -8.87 19.65
CA GLN A 112 23.16 -8.71 18.52
C GLN A 112 23.29 -7.24 18.09
N GLU A 113 22.24 -6.45 18.28
CA GLU A 113 22.25 -5.01 18.01
C GLU A 113 23.14 -4.26 19.01
N ILE A 114 23.08 -4.59 20.31
CA ILE A 114 23.90 -3.96 21.36
C ILE A 114 25.40 -4.21 21.16
N LEU A 115 25.79 -5.35 20.62
CA LEU A 115 27.19 -5.75 20.47
C LEU A 115 27.84 -5.30 19.16
N PHE A 116 27.15 -4.50 18.30
CA PHE A 116 27.67 -3.92 17.05
C PHE A 116 28.44 -4.92 16.18
N PHE A 117 27.91 -6.14 16.03
CA PHE A 117 28.56 -7.15 15.18
C PHE A 117 28.67 -6.65 13.73
N PRO A 118 29.73 -7.05 12.99
CA PRO A 118 29.91 -6.69 11.58
C PRO A 118 28.69 -7.00 10.69
N SER A 119 27.92 -8.04 11.04
CA SER A 119 26.67 -8.41 10.38
C SER A 119 25.56 -7.35 10.55
N VAL A 120 25.48 -6.71 11.71
CA VAL A 120 24.51 -5.63 11.98
C VAL A 120 24.86 -4.39 11.15
N ARG A 121 26.17 -4.04 11.09
CA ARG A 121 26.63 -2.91 10.28
C ARG A 121 26.37 -3.13 8.78
N LYS A 122 26.60 -4.35 8.28
CA LYS A 122 26.27 -4.67 6.89
C LYS A 122 24.77 -4.53 6.61
N ALA A 123 23.93 -5.08 7.49
CA ALA A 123 22.48 -4.97 7.36
C ALA A 123 21.99 -3.52 7.39
N GLU A 124 22.61 -2.65 8.19
CA GLU A 124 22.30 -1.22 8.24
C GLU A 124 22.68 -0.50 6.94
N ILE A 125 23.84 -0.85 6.35
CA ILE A 125 24.27 -0.31 5.05
C ILE A 125 23.29 -0.76 3.95
N ASP A 126 22.93 -2.04 3.91
CA ASP A 126 22.00 -2.58 2.92
C ASP A 126 20.63 -1.88 3.00
N ARG A 127 20.11 -1.64 4.23
CA ARG A 127 18.87 -0.88 4.44
C ARG A 127 18.95 0.55 3.91
N ARG A 128 20.09 1.23 4.13
CA ARG A 128 20.29 2.59 3.64
C ARG A 128 20.33 2.64 2.12
N ILE A 129 20.97 1.68 1.47
CA ILE A 129 21.01 1.59 0.01
C ILE A 129 19.59 1.51 -0.54
N ILE A 130 18.75 0.61 -0.02
CA ILE A 130 17.35 0.47 -0.46
C ILE A 130 16.58 1.79 -0.27
N VAL A 131 16.77 2.46 0.85
CA VAL A 131 16.07 3.72 1.13
C VAL A 131 16.55 4.84 0.21
N GLU A 132 17.84 4.93 -0.08
CA GLU A 132 18.40 5.92 -1.03
C GLU A 132 17.87 5.66 -2.46
N GLU A 133 17.77 4.40 -2.89
CA GLU A 133 17.15 4.04 -4.18
C GLU A 133 15.67 4.49 -4.25
N VAL A 134 14.91 4.37 -3.16
CA VAL A 134 13.52 4.85 -3.09
C VAL A 134 13.46 6.38 -3.08
N ILE A 135 14.39 7.07 -2.40
CA ILE A 135 14.52 8.53 -2.42
C ILE A 135 14.77 9.02 -3.84
N ASP A 136 15.67 8.35 -4.56
CA ASP A 136 16.00 8.67 -5.94
C ASP A 136 14.81 8.41 -6.87
N PHE A 137 14.17 7.25 -6.72
CA PHE A 137 13.01 6.87 -7.53
C PHE A 137 11.81 7.85 -7.42
N LEU A 138 11.60 8.44 -6.24
CA LEU A 138 10.49 9.36 -5.97
C LEU A 138 10.89 10.85 -6.02
N ASP A 139 12.07 11.18 -6.54
CA ASP A 139 12.61 12.55 -6.63
C ASP A 139 12.65 13.28 -5.26
N LEU A 140 12.87 12.53 -4.17
CA LEU A 140 12.88 13.07 -2.81
C LEU A 140 14.24 13.59 -2.34
N GLN A 141 15.31 13.57 -3.17
CA GLN A 141 16.65 14.04 -2.81
C GLN A 141 16.68 15.48 -2.23
N PRO A 142 15.93 16.47 -2.78
CA PRO A 142 15.94 17.82 -2.23
C PRO A 142 15.34 17.92 -0.82
N PHE A 143 14.59 16.89 -0.41
CA PHE A 143 13.88 16.83 0.86
C PHE A 143 14.47 15.84 1.84
N ARG A 144 15.46 15.05 1.44
CA ARG A 144 16.05 13.92 2.15
C ARG A 144 16.30 14.17 3.64
N ASP A 145 16.94 15.30 3.95
CA ASP A 145 17.34 15.68 5.30
C ASP A 145 16.39 16.69 5.96
N LYS A 146 15.28 17.04 5.28
CA LYS A 146 14.25 17.93 5.84
C LYS A 146 13.31 17.16 6.76
N GLN A 147 12.86 17.84 7.82
CA GLN A 147 11.82 17.30 8.69
C GLN A 147 10.47 17.27 7.98
N ILE A 148 9.68 16.25 8.25
CA ILE A 148 8.34 16.08 7.65
C ILE A 148 7.44 17.29 7.91
N SER A 149 7.52 17.88 9.11
CA SER A 149 6.73 19.06 9.46
C SER A 149 6.97 20.27 8.56
N ALA A 150 8.11 20.36 7.89
CA ALA A 150 8.48 21.44 6.99
C ALA A 150 8.06 21.21 5.52
N LEU A 151 7.46 20.06 5.21
CA LEU A 151 7.09 19.67 3.85
C LEU A 151 5.63 20.04 3.53
N SER A 152 5.35 20.25 2.24
CA SER A 152 3.98 20.38 1.75
C SER A 152 3.18 19.09 1.97
N TYR A 153 1.86 19.19 1.89
CA TYR A 153 0.99 18.01 2.03
C TYR A 153 1.28 16.97 0.95
N GLY A 154 1.40 17.40 -0.32
CA GLY A 154 1.72 16.50 -1.44
C GLY A 154 3.06 15.79 -1.24
N THR A 155 4.13 16.53 -0.88
CA THR A 155 5.44 15.93 -0.61
C THR A 155 5.36 14.89 0.52
N ARG A 156 4.57 15.15 1.58
CA ARG A 156 4.39 14.17 2.66
C ARG A 156 3.69 12.90 2.18
N LYS A 157 2.70 13.01 1.28
CA LYS A 157 2.07 11.84 0.63
C LYS A 157 3.08 10.99 -0.13
N ILE A 158 4.01 11.62 -0.85
CA ILE A 158 5.07 10.91 -1.58
C ILE A 158 6.06 10.25 -0.60
N VAL A 159 6.39 10.90 0.51
CA VAL A 159 7.22 10.28 1.56
C VAL A 159 6.52 9.06 2.18
N GLU A 160 5.20 9.10 2.36
CA GLU A 160 4.43 7.96 2.85
C GLU A 160 4.47 6.78 1.85
N LEU A 161 4.30 7.07 0.55
CA LEU A 161 4.49 6.09 -0.52
C LEU A 161 5.90 5.50 -0.47
N GLY A 162 6.94 6.36 -0.34
CA GLY A 162 8.33 5.94 -0.22
C GLY A 162 8.58 5.04 0.99
N ARG A 163 7.95 5.33 2.14
CA ARG A 163 8.04 4.46 3.32
C ARG A 163 7.45 3.07 3.05
N ALA A 164 6.33 2.98 2.33
CA ALA A 164 5.74 1.71 1.95
C ALA A 164 6.63 0.95 0.94
N LEU A 165 7.19 1.64 -0.07
CA LEU A 165 8.12 1.05 -1.04
C LEU A 165 9.42 0.57 -0.40
N SER A 166 9.92 1.30 0.62
CA SER A 166 11.10 0.88 1.38
C SER A 166 10.95 -0.48 2.05
N MET A 167 9.72 -0.97 2.25
CA MET A 167 9.46 -2.34 2.73
C MET A 167 9.71 -3.42 1.67
N GLN A 168 9.99 -3.03 0.41
CA GLN A 168 10.14 -3.92 -0.75
C GLN A 168 8.94 -4.88 -0.90
N PRO A 169 7.71 -4.36 -1.00
CA PRO A 169 6.52 -5.20 -1.06
C PRO A 169 6.39 -5.89 -2.42
N ASN A 170 5.64 -7.01 -2.45
CA ASN A 170 5.15 -7.61 -3.69
C ASN A 170 3.72 -7.13 -4.02
N LEU A 171 2.98 -6.73 -2.98
CA LEU A 171 1.64 -6.15 -3.08
C LEU A 171 1.59 -4.85 -2.29
N LEU A 172 1.29 -3.76 -2.98
CA LEU A 172 1.11 -2.42 -2.41
C LEU A 172 -0.36 -2.06 -2.39
N LEU A 173 -0.87 -1.74 -1.21
CA LEU A 173 -2.25 -1.27 -1.00
C LEU A 173 -2.24 0.26 -0.86
N LEU A 174 -2.88 0.96 -1.80
CA LEU A 174 -2.99 2.43 -1.82
C LEU A 174 -4.41 2.87 -1.48
N ASP A 175 -4.59 3.55 -0.34
CA ASP A 175 -5.89 4.00 0.16
C ASP A 175 -6.08 5.49 -0.16
N GLU A 176 -6.84 5.81 -1.21
CA GLU A 176 -7.10 7.16 -1.74
C GLU A 176 -5.80 8.00 -1.90
N PRO A 177 -4.82 7.50 -2.68
CA PRO A 177 -3.51 8.14 -2.77
C PRO A 177 -3.57 9.57 -3.35
N ALA A 178 -4.54 9.90 -4.23
CA ALA A 178 -4.69 11.23 -4.81
C ALA A 178 -5.46 12.22 -3.92
N SER A 179 -6.03 11.76 -2.80
CA SER A 179 -6.83 12.64 -1.93
C SER A 179 -6.03 13.84 -1.42
N GLY A 180 -6.53 15.06 -1.69
CA GLY A 180 -5.91 16.31 -1.26
C GLY A 180 -4.72 16.79 -2.11
N LEU A 181 -4.40 16.11 -3.21
CA LEU A 181 -3.39 16.52 -4.18
C LEU A 181 -3.98 17.50 -5.21
N SER A 182 -3.14 18.40 -5.76
CA SER A 182 -3.45 19.18 -6.93
C SER A 182 -3.47 18.32 -8.19
N ALA A 183 -3.99 18.85 -9.31
CA ALA A 183 -4.02 18.14 -10.59
C ALA A 183 -2.61 17.79 -11.12
N GLU A 184 -1.62 18.64 -10.86
CA GLU A 184 -0.22 18.42 -11.22
C GLU A 184 0.37 17.29 -10.37
N GLU A 185 0.24 17.36 -9.03
CA GLU A 185 0.70 16.30 -8.11
C GLU A 185 0.02 14.95 -8.37
N THR A 186 -1.27 14.94 -8.77
CA THR A 186 -1.97 13.72 -9.17
C THR A 186 -1.41 13.13 -10.45
N THR A 187 -0.97 13.98 -11.39
CA THR A 187 -0.33 13.51 -12.63
C THR A 187 1.03 12.88 -12.33
N ASP A 188 1.84 13.50 -11.48
CA ASP A 188 3.12 12.92 -11.04
C ASP A 188 2.92 11.61 -10.29
N LEU A 189 1.93 11.54 -9.40
CA LEU A 189 1.56 10.31 -8.71
C LEU A 189 1.19 9.18 -9.70
N ALA A 190 0.47 9.50 -10.78
CA ALA A 190 0.12 8.51 -11.81
C ALA A 190 1.38 7.90 -12.45
N PHE A 191 2.39 8.73 -12.79
CA PHE A 191 3.66 8.24 -13.32
C PHE A 191 4.38 7.33 -12.32
N TRP A 192 4.47 7.71 -11.04
CA TRP A 192 5.10 6.85 -10.03
C TRP A 192 4.35 5.53 -9.85
N ILE A 193 3.01 5.52 -9.85
CA ILE A 193 2.24 4.27 -9.74
C ILE A 193 2.52 3.35 -10.94
N GLU A 194 2.58 3.90 -12.16
CA GLU A 194 2.96 3.13 -13.34
C GLU A 194 4.38 2.57 -13.26
N ASP A 195 5.34 3.39 -12.82
CA ASP A 195 6.73 2.99 -12.70
C ASP A 195 6.96 1.97 -11.58
N ILE A 196 6.22 2.05 -10.47
CA ILE A 196 6.17 1.01 -9.43
C ILE A 196 5.81 -0.35 -10.03
N LYS A 197 4.81 -0.40 -10.91
CA LYS A 197 4.46 -1.63 -11.62
C LYS A 197 5.53 -2.03 -12.64
N LYS A 198 5.92 -1.10 -13.54
CA LYS A 198 6.75 -1.40 -14.73
C LYS A 198 8.21 -1.66 -14.37
N ILE A 199 8.77 -0.90 -13.43
CA ILE A 199 10.20 -0.93 -13.08
C ILE A 199 10.44 -1.84 -11.88
N MET A 200 9.62 -1.71 -10.83
CA MET A 200 9.80 -2.50 -9.61
C MET A 200 9.06 -3.84 -9.62
N GLY A 201 8.13 -4.06 -10.58
CA GLY A 201 7.34 -5.28 -10.68
C GLY A 201 6.34 -5.48 -9.54
N ILE A 202 6.00 -4.41 -8.83
CA ILE A 202 5.09 -4.47 -7.67
C ILE A 202 3.64 -4.47 -8.16
N THR A 203 2.83 -5.38 -7.62
CA THR A 203 1.38 -5.38 -7.83
C THR A 203 0.75 -4.27 -6.98
N VAL A 204 -0.19 -3.53 -7.55
CA VAL A 204 -0.88 -2.45 -6.85
C VAL A 204 -2.38 -2.74 -6.77
N LEU A 205 -2.92 -2.71 -5.56
CA LEU A 205 -4.38 -2.64 -5.33
C LEU A 205 -4.67 -1.27 -4.73
N MET A 206 -5.48 -0.46 -5.40
CA MET A 206 -5.82 0.87 -4.91
C MET A 206 -7.33 1.08 -4.74
N VAL A 207 -7.70 1.86 -3.75
CA VAL A 207 -9.04 2.44 -3.61
C VAL A 207 -8.94 3.87 -4.08
N GLU A 208 -9.79 4.26 -5.03
CA GLU A 208 -9.81 5.61 -5.57
C GLU A 208 -11.22 6.06 -5.96
N HIS A 209 -11.43 7.36 -5.95
CA HIS A 209 -12.63 8.01 -6.45
C HIS A 209 -12.33 8.99 -7.61
N ASP A 210 -11.05 9.30 -7.86
CA ASP A 210 -10.61 10.07 -9.04
C ASP A 210 -10.52 9.15 -10.26
N LEU A 211 -11.56 9.19 -11.10
CA LEU A 211 -11.65 8.40 -12.32
C LEU A 211 -10.60 8.77 -13.36
N ASN A 212 -10.02 9.99 -13.31
CA ASN A 212 -8.95 10.38 -14.22
C ASN A 212 -7.66 9.65 -13.88
N LEU A 213 -7.33 9.56 -12.58
CA LEU A 213 -6.19 8.77 -12.13
C LEU A 213 -6.39 7.29 -12.47
N VAL A 214 -7.55 6.73 -12.09
CA VAL A 214 -7.89 5.32 -12.37
C VAL A 214 -7.78 5.01 -13.86
N GLY A 215 -8.38 5.86 -14.71
CA GLY A 215 -8.35 5.67 -16.17
C GLY A 215 -6.96 5.74 -16.80
N LYS A 216 -5.98 6.39 -16.13
CA LYS A 216 -4.59 6.46 -16.60
C LYS A 216 -3.78 5.21 -16.23
N VAL A 217 -3.95 4.70 -15.00
CA VAL A 217 -2.98 3.74 -14.44
C VAL A 217 -3.52 2.33 -14.25
N ALA A 218 -4.86 2.13 -14.07
CA ALA A 218 -5.40 0.84 -13.70
C ALA A 218 -5.53 -0.10 -14.92
N ASP A 219 -5.09 -1.35 -14.77
CA ASP A 219 -5.33 -2.39 -15.78
C ASP A 219 -6.76 -2.94 -15.67
N ARG A 220 -7.24 -3.09 -14.42
CA ARG A 220 -8.59 -3.56 -14.12
C ARG A 220 -9.23 -2.72 -13.04
N VAL A 221 -10.55 -2.60 -13.12
CA VAL A 221 -11.35 -1.81 -12.18
C VAL A 221 -12.50 -2.66 -11.67
N GLY A 222 -12.64 -2.72 -10.35
CA GLY A 222 -13.79 -3.29 -9.66
C GLY A 222 -14.72 -2.19 -9.13
N ALA A 223 -16.00 -2.24 -9.46
CA ALA A 223 -16.99 -1.31 -8.96
C ALA A 223 -17.74 -1.91 -7.76
N LEU A 224 -17.68 -1.22 -6.62
CA LEU A 224 -18.36 -1.61 -5.38
C LEU A 224 -19.55 -0.70 -5.12
N VAL A 225 -20.71 -1.29 -4.83
CA VAL A 225 -21.95 -0.58 -4.48
C VAL A 225 -22.60 -1.31 -3.31
N GLU A 226 -22.91 -0.59 -2.24
CA GLU A 226 -23.59 -1.12 -1.05
C GLU A 226 -23.03 -2.45 -0.55
N GLY A 227 -21.70 -2.55 -0.46
CA GLY A 227 -21.00 -3.74 0.02
C GLY A 227 -20.87 -4.87 -0.99
N ASN A 228 -21.36 -4.72 -2.22
CA ASN A 228 -21.33 -5.74 -3.26
C ASN A 228 -20.38 -5.34 -4.40
N LEU A 229 -19.60 -6.27 -4.92
CA LEU A 229 -18.84 -6.08 -6.15
C LEU A 229 -19.78 -6.32 -7.33
N VAL A 230 -20.17 -5.24 -8.01
CA VAL A 230 -21.19 -5.32 -9.09
C VAL A 230 -20.59 -5.53 -10.46
N LEU A 231 -19.32 -5.17 -10.65
CA LEU A 231 -18.67 -5.21 -11.97
C LEU A 231 -17.15 -5.27 -11.81
N VAL A 232 -16.50 -6.02 -12.70
CA VAL A 232 -15.05 -5.95 -12.92
C VAL A 232 -14.80 -5.75 -14.41
N LEU A 233 -14.05 -4.72 -14.76
CA LEU A 233 -13.69 -4.37 -16.14
C LEU A 233 -12.18 -4.37 -16.31
N SER A 234 -11.71 -4.83 -17.46
CA SER A 234 -10.34 -4.56 -17.93
C SER A 234 -10.31 -3.25 -18.71
N LEU A 235 -9.37 -2.38 -18.38
CA LEU A 235 -9.14 -1.15 -19.11
C LEU A 235 -8.10 -1.41 -20.20
N ILE A 236 -8.39 -0.93 -21.42
CA ILE A 236 -7.41 -0.96 -22.51
C ILE A 236 -6.83 0.45 -22.58
N HIS A 237 -5.56 0.58 -22.24
CA HIS A 237 -4.81 1.83 -22.44
C HIS A 237 -4.40 1.90 -23.91
N ILE A 238 -4.96 2.89 -24.62
CA ILE A 238 -4.64 3.17 -26.03
C ILE A 238 -3.49 4.17 -26.09
#